data_117515492768689081b0a1619321d37c
#
_entry.id   117515492768689081b0a1619321d37c
#
_cell.length_a   1.000
_cell.length_b   1.000
_cell.length_c   1.000
_cell.angle_alpha   90.00
_cell.angle_beta   90.00
_cell.angle_gamma   90.00
#
_symmetry.space_group_name_H-M   'P 1'
#
loop_
_entity.id
_entity.type
_entity.pdbx_description
1 polymer ?
#
loop_
_entity_poly.entity_id
_entity_poly.type
_entity_poly.pdbx_seq_one_letter_code
_entity_poly.pdbx_strand_id
1 'polypeptide(L)'
;LPSPYNQYTINLTDPRGKDLHELIPNFLRGKNFDKSRLWNKIHYDGPAWVTNVSRPFVPDKGLEGCHLSLWASHGRYFNGKQWEWQRPYLFCTTEDLFTQTIVVPFLIPMLEHAGAVVFTPRERDWQPRETIVDNDIHTESGTYQETTHGAKWSDCDTPGFAPSQPTLKDGENPFRKGTARQIEATSRHSKLASATWTPCIPQAGRYAVYVSYAHKDNNIPDAHYIVRHKGQETHFRVNQRMGSGTWTYLGTFDFGLGESPQNCVILTNESEHSGVVTADGVRFGGGMGNIVRGCSTS
;
A
#
# COMPACT_ATOMS: atom_id res chain seq x y z
N LEU A 1 18.19 25.84 20.86
CA LEU A 1 18.17 27.18 20.24
C LEU A 1 19.56 27.81 20.28
N PRO A 2 20.00 28.60 19.25
CA PRO A 2 21.26 29.32 19.30
C PRO A 2 21.19 30.47 20.31
N SER A 3 22.38 30.92 20.80
CA SER A 3 22.50 32.10 21.66
C SER A 3 21.98 33.34 20.90
N PRO A 4 21.26 34.28 21.57
CA PRO A 4 20.93 34.30 23.02
C PRO A 4 19.67 33.54 23.43
N TYR A 5 18.98 32.87 22.49
CA TYR A 5 17.66 32.26 22.72
C TYR A 5 17.72 30.97 23.56
N ASN A 6 18.90 30.40 23.76
CA ASN A 6 19.10 29.21 24.59
C ASN A 6 18.86 29.43 26.10
N GLN A 7 18.78 30.66 26.54
CA GLN A 7 18.48 31.02 27.94
C GLN A 7 17.01 31.28 28.21
N TYR A 8 16.14 31.22 27.18
CA TYR A 8 14.70 31.42 27.36
C TYR A 8 13.98 30.06 27.46
N THR A 9 13.00 30.01 28.34
CA THR A 9 12.03 28.95 28.38
C THR A 9 10.94 29.24 27.34
N ILE A 10 10.76 28.34 26.38
CA ILE A 10 9.72 28.45 25.36
C ILE A 10 8.55 27.55 25.73
N ASN A 11 7.41 28.15 26.02
CA ASN A 11 6.16 27.45 26.20
C ASN A 11 5.32 27.56 24.93
N LEU A 12 4.92 26.41 24.40
CA LEU A 12 4.01 26.35 23.26
C LEU A 12 2.58 26.19 23.79
N THR A 13 1.75 27.19 23.52
CA THR A 13 0.37 27.21 23.99
C THR A 13 -0.61 27.34 22.82
N ASP A 14 -1.86 26.87 23.04
CA ASP A 14 -2.97 27.18 22.15
C ASP A 14 -3.40 28.64 22.29
N PRO A 15 -4.31 29.16 21.45
CA PRO A 15 -4.83 30.52 21.56
C PRO A 15 -5.53 30.84 22.89
N ARG A 16 -5.86 29.86 23.71
CA ARG A 16 -6.48 29.99 25.03
C ARG A 16 -5.44 29.96 26.15
N GLY A 17 -4.15 29.89 25.81
CA GLY A 17 -3.06 29.85 26.78
C GLY A 17 -2.81 28.45 27.39
N LYS A 18 -3.40 27.40 26.83
CA LYS A 18 -3.22 26.02 27.29
C LYS A 18 -1.97 25.42 26.66
N ASP A 19 -1.11 24.80 27.45
CA ASP A 19 0.10 24.15 26.93
C ASP A 19 -0.22 23.07 25.88
N LEU A 20 0.50 23.06 24.75
CA LEU A 20 0.26 22.11 23.68
C LEU A 20 0.45 20.65 24.10
N HIS A 21 1.34 20.37 25.06
CA HIS A 21 1.51 19.01 25.55
C HIS A 21 0.26 18.48 26.25
N GLU A 22 -0.60 19.33 26.81
CA GLU A 22 -1.88 18.92 27.39
C GLU A 22 -2.89 18.48 26.33
N LEU A 23 -2.65 18.83 25.06
CA LEU A 23 -3.47 18.38 23.94
C LEU A 23 -3.11 16.95 23.48
N ILE A 24 -1.96 16.43 23.92
CA ILE A 24 -1.55 15.06 23.64
C ILE A 24 -2.36 14.12 24.52
N PRO A 25 -3.13 13.17 23.95
CA PRO A 25 -3.85 12.18 24.73
C PRO A 25 -2.91 11.45 25.69
N ASN A 26 -3.30 11.33 26.96
CA ASN A 26 -2.57 10.59 27.97
C ASN A 26 -1.16 11.14 28.33
N PHE A 27 -0.82 12.36 27.93
CA PHE A 27 0.42 12.98 28.37
C PHE A 27 0.49 13.09 29.89
N LEU A 28 -0.60 13.57 30.51
CA LEU A 28 -0.75 13.62 31.95
C LEU A 28 -1.41 12.35 32.49
N ARG A 29 -0.60 11.42 32.97
CA ARG A 29 -1.09 10.21 33.65
C ARG A 29 -1.42 10.56 35.10
N GLY A 30 -2.69 10.83 35.38
CA GLY A 30 -3.14 11.16 36.71
C GLY A 30 -4.66 11.14 36.87
N LYS A 31 -5.16 11.70 37.98
CA LYS A 31 -6.59 11.73 38.32
C LYS A 31 -7.45 12.51 37.29
N ASN A 32 -6.83 13.41 36.53
CA ASN A 32 -7.50 14.25 35.52
C ASN A 32 -7.37 13.72 34.08
N PHE A 33 -7.20 12.43 33.94
CA PHE A 33 -7.09 11.75 32.65
C PHE A 33 -8.39 11.85 31.83
N ASP A 34 -8.34 12.52 30.71
CA ASP A 34 -9.49 12.65 29.80
C ASP A 34 -9.66 11.40 28.93
N LYS A 35 -10.54 10.51 29.36
CA LYS A 35 -10.84 9.27 28.65
C LYS A 35 -11.56 9.49 27.32
N SER A 36 -12.22 10.65 27.11
CA SER A 36 -12.92 10.94 25.86
C SER A 36 -11.98 11.13 24.67
N ARG A 37 -10.71 11.44 24.96
CA ARG A 37 -9.64 11.63 23.98
C ARG A 37 -8.88 10.35 23.63
N LEU A 38 -9.19 9.24 24.31
CA LEU A 38 -8.67 7.95 23.97
C LEU A 38 -9.42 7.37 22.79
N TRP A 39 -8.67 6.82 21.86
CA TRP A 39 -9.25 5.95 20.84
C TRP A 39 -9.63 4.63 21.49
N ASN A 40 -10.90 4.40 21.72
CA ASN A 40 -11.41 3.25 22.45
C ASN A 40 -12.51 2.48 21.72
N LYS A 41 -12.78 2.82 20.46
CA LYS A 41 -13.93 2.29 19.72
C LYS A 41 -13.60 1.22 18.69
N ILE A 42 -12.36 1.14 18.25
CA ILE A 42 -11.93 0.13 17.29
C ILE A 42 -10.59 -0.42 17.79
N HIS A 43 -10.65 -1.61 18.35
CA HIS A 43 -9.47 -2.38 18.69
C HIS A 43 -9.42 -3.55 17.70
N TYR A 44 -8.37 -3.62 16.92
CA TYR A 44 -8.14 -4.70 16.00
C TYR A 44 -6.99 -5.55 16.53
N ASP A 45 -7.31 -6.78 16.98
CA ASP A 45 -6.36 -7.75 17.53
C ASP A 45 -5.97 -8.83 16.50
N GLY A 46 -6.41 -8.69 15.27
CA GLY A 46 -6.14 -9.67 14.21
C GLY A 46 -4.79 -9.47 13.54
N PRO A 47 -4.45 -10.37 12.59
CA PRO A 47 -3.26 -10.22 11.74
C PRO A 47 -3.30 -8.91 10.97
N ALA A 48 -2.14 -8.23 10.86
CA ALA A 48 -2.00 -7.03 10.06
C ALA A 48 -2.41 -7.29 8.60
N TRP A 49 -2.88 -6.25 7.92
CA TRP A 49 -3.26 -6.39 6.52
C TRP A 49 -2.08 -6.84 5.66
N VAL A 50 -0.91 -6.21 5.82
CA VAL A 50 0.31 -6.57 5.11
C VAL A 50 1.46 -6.68 6.12
N THR A 51 2.13 -7.81 6.14
CA THR A 51 3.33 -8.02 6.96
C THR A 51 4.50 -8.39 6.07
N ASN A 52 5.57 -7.60 6.11
CA ASN A 52 6.84 -7.96 5.47
C ASN A 52 7.61 -8.92 6.39
N VAL A 53 7.61 -10.21 6.03
CA VAL A 53 8.28 -11.25 6.82
C VAL A 53 9.77 -11.39 6.52
N SER A 54 10.28 -10.68 5.52
CA SER A 54 11.72 -10.60 5.20
C SER A 54 12.44 -9.51 5.99
N ARG A 55 11.76 -8.78 6.87
CA ARG A 55 12.40 -7.77 7.71
C ARG A 55 13.43 -8.43 8.64
N PRO A 56 14.65 -7.89 8.70
CA PRO A 56 15.67 -8.43 9.61
C PRO A 56 15.39 -8.13 11.08
N PHE A 57 14.48 -7.20 11.33
CA PHE A 57 14.15 -6.74 12.68
C PHE A 57 12.69 -6.30 12.76
N VAL A 58 12.00 -6.74 13.82
CA VAL A 58 10.64 -6.30 14.16
C VAL A 58 10.72 -5.57 15.50
N PRO A 59 10.28 -4.31 15.60
CA PRO A 59 10.33 -3.54 16.84
C PRO A 59 9.40 -4.13 17.92
N ASP A 60 9.93 -4.46 19.10
CA ASP A 60 9.16 -5.05 20.21
C ASP A 60 8.04 -4.14 20.74
N LYS A 61 8.21 -2.82 20.59
CA LYS A 61 7.30 -1.79 21.09
C LYS A 61 7.02 -0.73 20.02
N GLY A 62 6.92 -1.17 18.77
CA GLY A 62 6.63 -0.30 17.64
C GLY A 62 5.12 -0.12 17.41
N LEU A 63 4.79 0.06 16.14
CA LEU A 63 3.43 0.20 15.64
C LEU A 63 2.94 -1.09 14.97
N GLU A 64 3.48 -2.23 15.35
CA GLU A 64 3.09 -3.53 14.80
C GLU A 64 1.57 -3.74 14.94
N GLY A 65 0.92 -4.16 13.86
CA GLY A 65 -0.53 -4.33 13.81
C GLY A 65 -1.36 -3.04 13.71
N CYS A 66 -0.73 -1.85 13.80
CA CYS A 66 -1.44 -0.59 13.63
C CYS A 66 -1.71 -0.28 12.17
N HIS A 67 -2.96 0.08 11.85
CA HIS A 67 -3.38 0.54 10.53
C HIS A 67 -3.60 2.05 10.60
N LEU A 68 -2.84 2.80 9.81
CA LEU A 68 -2.84 4.26 9.84
C LEU A 68 -3.24 4.83 8.48
N SER A 69 -4.24 5.71 8.46
CA SER A 69 -4.56 6.51 7.28
C SER A 69 -3.83 7.85 7.36
N LEU A 70 -3.00 8.12 6.35
CA LEU A 70 -2.26 9.37 6.23
C LEU A 70 -2.70 10.14 5.00
N TRP A 71 -2.96 11.41 5.20
CA TRP A 71 -3.29 12.34 4.14
C TRP A 71 -2.23 13.44 4.05
N ALA A 72 -1.53 13.49 2.91
CA ALA A 72 -0.47 14.46 2.65
C ALA A 72 -1.02 15.79 2.13
N SER A 73 -1.96 16.42 2.86
CA SER A 73 -2.59 17.68 2.51
C SER A 73 -3.60 17.63 1.36
N HIS A 74 -4.00 18.77 0.81
CA HIS A 74 -5.20 18.91 -0.04
C HIS A 74 -5.00 18.46 -1.49
N GLY A 75 -3.93 18.89 -2.17
CA GLY A 75 -3.62 18.57 -3.55
C GLY A 75 -4.42 19.37 -4.59
N ARG A 76 -4.57 18.79 -5.75
CA ARG A 76 -5.34 19.38 -6.85
C ARG A 76 -6.81 18.94 -6.79
N TYR A 77 -7.69 19.79 -7.28
CA TYR A 77 -9.09 19.48 -7.54
C TYR A 77 -9.45 19.91 -8.96
N PHE A 78 -10.47 19.29 -9.52
CA PHE A 78 -10.99 19.66 -10.82
C PHE A 78 -12.12 20.69 -10.64
N ASN A 79 -11.94 21.89 -11.19
CA ASN A 79 -12.90 22.99 -11.06
C ASN A 79 -14.03 22.97 -12.07
N GLY A 80 -14.19 21.88 -12.84
CA GLY A 80 -15.13 21.72 -13.95
C GLY A 80 -14.53 22.04 -15.32
N LYS A 81 -13.30 22.59 -15.38
CA LYS A 81 -12.58 22.91 -16.62
C LYS A 81 -11.16 22.40 -16.63
N GLN A 82 -10.45 22.52 -15.50
CA GLN A 82 -9.04 22.16 -15.37
C GLN A 82 -8.72 21.74 -13.94
N TRP A 83 -7.57 21.09 -13.77
CA TRP A 83 -7.02 20.72 -12.47
C TRP A 83 -6.24 21.88 -11.87
N GLU A 84 -6.67 22.35 -10.70
CA GLU A 84 -6.05 23.45 -9.95
C GLU A 84 -5.56 23.00 -8.57
N TRP A 85 -4.54 23.67 -8.06
CA TRP A 85 -4.14 23.48 -6.67
C TRP A 85 -5.20 24.05 -5.74
N GLN A 86 -5.56 23.31 -4.71
CA GLN A 86 -6.57 23.77 -3.74
C GLN A 86 -6.06 24.94 -2.89
N ARG A 87 -4.75 25.02 -2.69
CA ARG A 87 -4.10 26.13 -1.99
C ARG A 87 -3.29 26.98 -2.95
N PRO A 88 -3.32 28.31 -2.81
CA PRO A 88 -2.54 29.20 -3.65
C PRO A 88 -1.04 29.04 -3.40
N TYR A 89 -0.26 29.51 -4.36
CA TYR A 89 1.19 29.58 -4.19
C TYR A 89 1.56 30.59 -3.11
N LEU A 90 2.48 30.19 -2.25
CA LEU A 90 3.12 31.01 -1.24
C LEU A 90 4.63 30.71 -1.28
N PHE A 91 5.47 31.73 -1.45
CA PHE A 91 6.93 31.56 -1.57
C PHE A 91 7.37 30.53 -2.61
N CYS A 92 6.81 30.58 -3.79
CA CYS A 92 7.11 29.65 -4.91
C CYS A 92 6.71 28.18 -4.68
N THR A 93 5.94 27.89 -3.65
CA THR A 93 5.39 26.54 -3.40
C THR A 93 3.93 26.62 -2.99
N THR A 94 3.29 25.47 -2.87
CA THR A 94 1.97 25.34 -2.26
C THR A 94 2.09 24.53 -0.97
N GLU A 95 1.14 24.69 -0.06
CA GLU A 95 1.03 23.84 1.14
C GLU A 95 1.05 22.35 0.77
N ASP A 96 0.34 22.00 -0.29
CA ASP A 96 0.23 20.65 -0.79
C ASP A 96 1.57 20.02 -1.18
N LEU A 97 2.38 20.77 -1.94
CA LEU A 97 3.70 20.31 -2.36
C LEU A 97 4.66 20.22 -1.17
N PHE A 98 4.66 21.24 -0.33
CA PHE A 98 5.53 21.28 0.85
C PHE A 98 5.26 20.10 1.79
N THR A 99 3.98 19.82 2.07
CA THR A 99 3.60 18.72 2.96
C THR A 99 3.99 17.36 2.37
N GLN A 100 3.82 17.18 1.07
CA GLN A 100 4.24 15.94 0.39
C GLN A 100 5.73 15.66 0.49
N THR A 101 6.58 16.71 0.50
CA THR A 101 8.04 16.55 0.63
C THR A 101 8.47 15.95 1.97
N ILE A 102 7.61 16.02 2.97
CA ILE A 102 7.87 15.49 4.32
C ILE A 102 7.14 14.15 4.51
N VAL A 103 5.86 14.11 4.14
CA VAL A 103 5.00 12.94 4.43
C VAL A 103 5.44 11.73 3.63
N VAL A 104 5.59 11.86 2.31
CA VAL A 104 5.86 10.72 1.43
C VAL A 104 7.27 10.14 1.62
N PRO A 105 8.37 10.93 1.61
CA PRO A 105 9.71 10.37 1.71
C PRO A 105 10.20 10.08 3.13
N PHE A 106 9.57 10.65 4.16
CA PHE A 106 10.04 10.51 5.54
C PHE A 106 8.99 9.91 6.48
N LEU A 107 7.84 10.56 6.65
CA LEU A 107 6.86 10.15 7.67
C LEU A 107 6.31 8.75 7.39
N ILE A 108 5.87 8.48 6.15
CA ILE A 108 5.35 7.16 5.78
C ILE A 108 6.40 6.06 5.99
N PRO A 109 7.64 6.16 5.45
CA PRO A 109 8.68 5.17 5.71
C PRO A 109 9.01 4.97 7.19
N MET A 110 9.03 6.04 7.99
CA MET A 110 9.27 5.96 9.43
C MET A 110 8.19 5.14 10.15
N LEU A 111 6.93 5.39 9.83
CA LEU A 111 5.80 4.65 10.40
C LEU A 111 5.82 3.17 9.98
N GLU A 112 6.11 2.90 8.72
CA GLU A 112 6.24 1.53 8.20
C GLU A 112 7.45 0.81 8.80
N HIS A 113 8.57 1.48 9.01
CA HIS A 113 9.72 0.92 9.72
C HIS A 113 9.40 0.63 11.19
N ALA A 114 8.51 1.39 11.80
CA ALA A 114 8.01 1.10 13.15
C ALA A 114 6.97 -0.04 13.20
N GLY A 115 6.58 -0.62 12.07
CA GLY A 115 5.67 -1.77 11.98
C GLY A 115 4.25 -1.43 11.53
N ALA A 116 3.91 -0.16 11.31
CA ALA A 116 2.57 0.22 10.87
C ALA A 116 2.28 -0.19 9.42
N VAL A 117 1.01 -0.47 9.13
CA VAL A 117 0.46 -0.51 7.78
C VAL A 117 -0.10 0.86 7.46
N VAL A 118 0.49 1.56 6.49
CA VAL A 118 0.10 2.93 6.16
C VAL A 118 -0.71 2.97 4.88
N PHE A 119 -1.93 3.51 4.99
CA PHE A 119 -2.81 3.82 3.87
C PHE A 119 -2.69 5.29 3.52
N THR A 120 -2.61 5.58 2.24
CA THR A 120 -2.67 6.94 1.74
C THR A 120 -3.71 7.03 0.62
N PRO A 121 -4.68 7.95 0.73
CA PRO A 121 -5.70 8.13 -0.31
C PRO A 121 -5.13 8.77 -1.57
N ARG A 122 -3.87 9.19 -1.52
CA ARG A 122 -3.14 9.74 -2.65
C ARG A 122 -1.99 8.84 -3.01
N GLU A 123 -1.62 8.90 -4.29
CA GLU A 123 -0.50 8.16 -4.81
C GLU A 123 0.80 8.54 -4.09
N ARG A 124 1.54 7.54 -3.67
CA ARG A 124 2.85 7.66 -3.02
C ARG A 124 3.99 7.23 -3.94
N ASP A 125 3.66 6.60 -5.05
CA ASP A 125 4.62 6.11 -6.04
C ASP A 125 5.07 7.23 -6.98
N TRP A 126 6.35 7.29 -7.21
CA TRP A 126 6.98 8.30 -8.06
C TRP A 126 7.28 7.78 -9.47
N GLN A 127 6.99 6.50 -9.73
CA GLN A 127 7.15 5.88 -11.03
C GLN A 127 5.90 6.09 -11.88
N PRO A 128 5.93 6.99 -12.88
CA PRO A 128 4.76 7.23 -13.74
C PRO A 128 4.51 6.11 -14.74
N ARG A 129 5.53 5.29 -15.00
CA ARG A 129 5.36 4.13 -15.88
C ARG A 129 4.60 3.04 -15.14
N GLU A 130 3.64 2.46 -15.83
CA GLU A 130 2.77 1.42 -15.29
C GLU A 130 2.89 0.14 -16.09
N THR A 131 2.88 -0.98 -15.39
CA THR A 131 2.67 -2.30 -15.97
C THR A 131 1.71 -3.05 -15.07
N ILE A 132 0.61 -3.54 -15.62
CA ILE A 132 -0.36 -4.38 -14.92
C ILE A 132 -0.36 -5.75 -15.59
N VAL A 133 -0.18 -6.78 -14.79
CA VAL A 133 -0.32 -8.18 -15.20
C VAL A 133 -1.53 -8.75 -14.46
N ASP A 134 -2.45 -9.34 -15.19
CA ASP A 134 -3.72 -9.80 -14.71
C ASP A 134 -4.03 -11.21 -15.20
N ASN A 135 -4.90 -11.96 -14.48
CA ASN A 135 -5.24 -13.31 -14.87
C ASN A 135 -6.11 -13.38 -16.14
N ASP A 136 -6.84 -12.31 -16.46
CA ASP A 136 -7.72 -12.25 -17.64
C ASP A 136 -7.01 -11.74 -18.89
N ILE A 137 -5.87 -11.05 -18.73
CA ILE A 137 -5.27 -10.27 -19.80
C ILE A 137 -3.93 -10.86 -20.20
N HIS A 138 -3.88 -11.36 -21.42
CA HIS A 138 -2.67 -11.75 -22.12
C HIS A 138 -2.23 -10.60 -23.02
N THR A 139 -1.60 -9.58 -22.45
CA THR A 139 -1.10 -8.41 -23.19
C THR A 139 0.43 -8.41 -23.23
N GLU A 140 0.99 -7.46 -23.99
CA GLU A 140 2.42 -7.17 -23.99
C GLU A 140 2.95 -6.67 -22.63
N SER A 141 2.05 -6.49 -21.65
CA SER A 141 2.37 -6.02 -20.28
C SER A 141 3.10 -7.07 -19.43
N GLY A 142 3.05 -8.34 -19.83
CA GLY A 142 3.69 -9.44 -19.11
C GLY A 142 2.88 -10.72 -19.14
N THR A 143 3.30 -11.72 -18.37
CA THR A 143 2.67 -13.04 -18.33
C THR A 143 2.12 -13.39 -16.95
N TYR A 144 0.94 -14.02 -16.95
CA TYR A 144 0.35 -14.68 -15.78
C TYR A 144 0.42 -16.20 -15.98
N GLN A 145 0.88 -16.90 -14.96
CA GLN A 145 1.02 -18.37 -15.01
C GLN A 145 0.61 -19.02 -13.69
N GLU A 146 -0.09 -20.14 -13.77
CA GLU A 146 -0.43 -20.98 -12.64
C GLU A 146 0.39 -22.28 -12.67
N THR A 147 0.97 -22.65 -11.52
CA THR A 147 1.58 -23.95 -11.32
C THR A 147 0.72 -24.79 -10.38
N THR A 148 0.70 -26.11 -10.59
CA THR A 148 -0.11 -27.02 -9.79
C THR A 148 0.70 -28.25 -9.42
N HIS A 149 0.72 -28.58 -8.11
CA HIS A 149 1.23 -29.83 -7.60
C HIS A 149 0.14 -30.50 -6.75
N GLY A 150 -0.82 -31.17 -7.45
CA GLY A 150 -1.93 -31.89 -6.78
C GLY A 150 -3.12 -31.05 -6.33
N ALA A 151 -3.01 -29.72 -6.24
CA ALA A 151 -4.12 -28.79 -6.14
C ALA A 151 -4.25 -27.99 -7.43
N LYS A 152 -5.46 -27.59 -7.81
CA LYS A 152 -5.72 -26.83 -9.04
C LYS A 152 -6.38 -25.50 -8.72
N TRP A 153 -5.94 -24.46 -9.38
CA TRP A 153 -6.65 -23.19 -9.42
C TRP A 153 -8.00 -23.35 -10.12
N SER A 154 -8.98 -22.64 -9.66
CA SER A 154 -10.32 -22.57 -10.25
C SER A 154 -10.78 -21.12 -10.33
N ASP A 155 -11.81 -20.87 -11.14
CA ASP A 155 -12.43 -19.56 -11.20
C ASP A 155 -13.07 -19.20 -9.86
N CYS A 156 -12.91 -17.95 -9.46
CA CYS A 156 -13.57 -17.38 -8.30
C CYS A 156 -14.97 -16.91 -8.71
N ASP A 157 -15.96 -17.11 -7.84
CA ASP A 157 -17.33 -16.60 -8.04
C ASP A 157 -17.46 -15.09 -7.75
N THR A 158 -16.44 -14.50 -7.14
CA THR A 158 -16.35 -13.06 -6.88
C THR A 158 -15.58 -12.40 -8.03
N PRO A 159 -16.07 -11.26 -8.57
CA PRO A 159 -15.39 -10.57 -9.65
C PRO A 159 -14.02 -10.03 -9.22
N GLY A 160 -13.11 -9.91 -10.18
CA GLY A 160 -11.78 -9.36 -10.04
C GLY A 160 -11.60 -8.04 -10.80
N PHE A 161 -10.34 -7.67 -10.96
CA PHE A 161 -9.89 -6.51 -11.70
C PHE A 161 -9.97 -6.80 -13.21
N ALA A 162 -10.33 -5.79 -13.97
CA ALA A 162 -10.01 -5.70 -15.40
C ALA A 162 -9.67 -4.26 -15.74
N PRO A 163 -8.64 -4.01 -16.54
CA PRO A 163 -8.34 -2.67 -16.99
C PRO A 163 -9.49 -2.13 -17.83
N SER A 164 -9.87 -0.90 -17.55
CA SER A 164 -10.85 -0.19 -18.37
C SER A 164 -10.16 0.45 -19.56
N GLN A 165 -10.80 0.41 -20.73
CA GLN A 165 -10.36 1.06 -21.94
C GLN A 165 -11.37 2.10 -22.38
N PRO A 166 -10.96 3.30 -22.76
CA PRO A 166 -9.68 3.97 -22.49
C PRO A 166 -9.68 4.74 -21.16
N THR A 167 -10.85 4.96 -20.53
CA THR A 167 -11.04 5.67 -19.27
C THR A 167 -12.23 5.12 -18.51
N LEU A 168 -12.15 5.15 -17.18
CA LEU A 168 -13.28 4.83 -16.32
C LEU A 168 -14.33 5.94 -16.39
N LYS A 169 -15.60 5.57 -16.50
CA LYS A 169 -16.74 6.49 -16.32
C LYS A 169 -17.03 6.65 -14.83
N ASP A 170 -17.70 7.73 -14.48
CA ASP A 170 -18.14 7.96 -13.11
C ASP A 170 -18.96 6.78 -12.58
N GLY A 171 -18.57 6.28 -11.41
CA GLY A 171 -19.17 5.12 -10.77
C GLY A 171 -18.70 3.75 -11.26
N GLU A 172 -17.84 3.69 -12.27
CA GLU A 172 -17.22 2.44 -12.68
C GLU A 172 -16.13 2.01 -11.72
N ASN A 173 -16.15 0.71 -11.37
CA ASN A 173 -15.12 0.10 -10.53
C ASN A 173 -14.41 -1.01 -11.33
N PRO A 174 -13.12 -0.85 -11.66
CA PRO A 174 -12.39 -1.85 -12.44
C PRO A 174 -12.27 -3.19 -11.72
N PHE A 175 -12.29 -3.21 -10.39
CA PHE A 175 -12.22 -4.43 -9.58
C PHE A 175 -13.51 -5.26 -9.56
N ARG A 176 -14.49 -4.91 -10.40
CA ARG A 176 -15.75 -5.64 -10.58
C ARG A 176 -16.01 -6.01 -12.03
N LYS A 177 -15.02 -5.85 -12.90
CA LYS A 177 -15.18 -6.04 -14.35
C LYS A 177 -14.44 -7.27 -14.87
N GLY A 178 -13.46 -7.77 -14.14
CA GLY A 178 -12.68 -8.95 -14.45
C GLY A 178 -13.09 -10.16 -13.65
N THR A 179 -12.31 -11.22 -13.80
CA THR A 179 -12.40 -12.46 -13.02
C THR A 179 -11.25 -12.54 -12.02
N ALA A 180 -11.38 -13.43 -11.07
CA ALA A 180 -10.29 -13.78 -10.15
C ALA A 180 -10.15 -15.31 -10.10
N ARG A 181 -8.99 -15.77 -9.63
CA ARG A 181 -8.68 -17.17 -9.44
C ARG A 181 -8.68 -17.51 -7.97
N GLN A 182 -8.96 -18.77 -7.63
CA GLN A 182 -8.95 -19.26 -6.24
C GLN A 182 -8.38 -20.65 -6.12
N ILE A 183 -7.83 -20.94 -4.95
CA ILE A 183 -7.30 -22.26 -4.58
C ILE A 183 -7.42 -22.47 -3.08
N GLU A 184 -7.62 -23.72 -2.64
CA GLU A 184 -7.58 -24.09 -1.23
C GLU A 184 -6.16 -23.89 -0.65
N ALA A 185 -6.10 -23.28 0.53
CA ALA A 185 -4.88 -23.15 1.30
C ALA A 185 -4.42 -24.50 1.86
N THR A 186 -3.12 -24.69 1.99
CA THR A 186 -2.57 -25.96 2.48
C THR A 186 -1.20 -25.80 3.12
N SER A 187 -0.92 -26.57 4.17
CA SER A 187 0.42 -26.76 4.73
C SER A 187 1.16 -27.97 4.12
N ARG A 188 0.52 -28.71 3.22
CA ARG A 188 1.10 -29.93 2.62
C ARG A 188 1.93 -29.60 1.39
N HIS A 189 3.24 -29.84 1.45
CA HIS A 189 4.16 -29.59 0.32
C HIS A 189 3.73 -30.26 -1.00
N SER A 190 3.12 -31.45 -0.94
CA SER A 190 2.64 -32.17 -2.13
C SER A 190 1.43 -31.52 -2.81
N LYS A 191 0.83 -30.50 -2.19
CA LYS A 191 -0.32 -29.76 -2.71
C LYS A 191 -0.05 -28.29 -2.92
N LEU A 192 1.20 -27.87 -2.80
CA LEU A 192 1.59 -26.47 -3.05
C LEU A 192 1.36 -26.14 -4.53
N ALA A 193 0.81 -24.97 -4.73
CA ALA A 193 0.56 -24.39 -6.03
C ALA A 193 0.89 -22.90 -5.98
N SER A 194 1.16 -22.30 -7.13
CA SER A 194 1.43 -20.86 -7.19
C SER A 194 0.78 -20.20 -8.38
N ALA A 195 0.50 -18.91 -8.24
CA ALA A 195 0.22 -17.98 -9.31
C ALA A 195 1.39 -17.01 -9.43
N THR A 196 1.83 -16.74 -10.65
CA THR A 196 3.00 -15.89 -10.91
C THR A 196 2.65 -14.83 -11.94
N TRP A 197 2.95 -13.58 -11.61
CA TRP A 197 2.82 -12.41 -12.48
C TRP A 197 4.22 -11.91 -12.83
N THR A 198 4.61 -12.03 -14.09
CA THR A 198 5.91 -11.59 -14.62
C THR A 198 5.69 -10.36 -15.49
N PRO A 199 6.03 -9.15 -15.02
CA PRO A 199 5.81 -7.93 -15.79
C PRO A 199 6.83 -7.78 -16.92
N CYS A 200 6.41 -7.20 -18.05
CA CYS A 200 7.31 -6.62 -19.04
C CYS A 200 7.63 -5.17 -18.61
N ILE A 201 8.70 -4.99 -17.84
CA ILE A 201 9.11 -3.69 -17.30
C ILE A 201 9.59 -2.77 -18.42
N PRO A 202 8.92 -1.61 -18.68
CA PRO A 202 9.23 -0.75 -19.82
C PRO A 202 10.55 0.02 -19.68
N GLN A 203 11.04 0.18 -18.48
CA GLN A 203 12.32 0.82 -18.17
C GLN A 203 12.85 0.31 -16.84
N ALA A 204 14.11 -0.07 -16.77
CA ALA A 204 14.73 -0.43 -15.49
C ALA A 204 14.64 0.71 -14.48
N GLY A 205 14.26 0.39 -13.23
CA GLY A 205 14.08 1.40 -12.18
C GLY A 205 13.32 0.88 -10.97
N ARG A 206 12.94 1.81 -10.10
CA ARG A 206 12.15 1.51 -8.90
C ARG A 206 10.67 1.60 -9.21
N TYR A 207 9.94 0.56 -8.83
CA TYR A 207 8.49 0.43 -8.99
C TYR A 207 7.84 0.04 -7.67
N ALA A 208 6.78 0.72 -7.30
CA ALA A 208 5.89 0.24 -6.27
C ALA A 208 5.12 -0.99 -6.79
N VAL A 209 4.95 -1.98 -5.94
CA VAL A 209 4.22 -3.21 -6.25
C VAL A 209 2.93 -3.24 -5.46
N TYR A 210 1.85 -3.46 -6.17
CA TYR A 210 0.51 -3.56 -5.61
C TYR A 210 -0.12 -4.87 -6.07
N VAL A 211 -0.87 -5.50 -5.19
CA VAL A 211 -1.63 -6.72 -5.49
C VAL A 211 -3.12 -6.50 -5.33
N SER A 212 -3.90 -7.17 -6.14
CA SER A 212 -5.35 -7.27 -6.03
C SER A 212 -5.76 -8.72 -5.75
N TYR A 213 -6.87 -8.89 -5.07
CA TYR A 213 -7.47 -10.19 -4.76
C TYR A 213 -8.98 -10.04 -4.52
N ALA A 214 -9.71 -11.13 -4.76
CA ALA A 214 -11.15 -11.16 -4.55
C ALA A 214 -11.49 -11.48 -3.08
N HIS A 215 -12.56 -10.89 -2.58
CA HIS A 215 -13.08 -11.17 -1.24
C HIS A 215 -13.92 -12.44 -1.24
N LYS A 216 -13.63 -13.31 -0.27
CA LYS A 216 -14.48 -14.45 0.12
C LYS A 216 -14.52 -14.53 1.64
N ASP A 217 -15.65 -15.01 2.19
CA ASP A 217 -15.83 -15.12 3.64
C ASP A 217 -14.81 -16.05 4.30
N ASN A 218 -14.28 -17.00 3.54
CA ASN A 218 -13.29 -17.98 3.98
C ASN A 218 -11.88 -17.71 3.47
N ASN A 219 -11.55 -16.48 3.07
CA ASN A 219 -10.16 -16.12 2.76
C ASN A 219 -9.24 -16.34 3.97
N ILE A 220 -7.98 -16.68 3.69
CA ILE A 220 -6.96 -16.83 4.74
C ILE A 220 -6.40 -15.47 5.17
N PRO A 221 -5.87 -15.37 6.42
CA PRO A 221 -5.33 -14.12 6.94
C PRO A 221 -3.83 -13.92 6.63
N ASP A 222 -3.20 -14.84 5.91
CA ASP A 222 -1.75 -14.90 5.76
C ASP A 222 -1.29 -15.36 4.37
N ALA A 223 -2.00 -14.98 3.31
CA ALA A 223 -1.64 -15.30 1.92
C ALA A 223 -0.18 -14.92 1.63
N HIS A 224 0.59 -15.87 1.14
CA HIS A 224 2.03 -15.74 1.00
C HIS A 224 2.40 -15.19 -0.38
N TYR A 225 2.76 -13.91 -0.44
CA TYR A 225 3.30 -13.25 -1.61
C TYR A 225 4.82 -13.13 -1.55
N ILE A 226 5.48 -13.36 -2.68
CA ILE A 226 6.92 -13.22 -2.85
C ILE A 226 7.15 -12.25 -4.00
N VAL A 227 7.83 -11.15 -3.72
CA VAL A 227 8.28 -10.21 -4.75
C VAL A 227 9.72 -10.54 -5.11
N ARG A 228 9.95 -10.99 -6.35
CA ARG A 228 11.30 -11.15 -6.93
C ARG A 228 11.70 -9.89 -7.66
N HIS A 229 12.83 -9.33 -7.27
CA HIS A 229 13.34 -8.09 -7.83
C HIS A 229 14.86 -8.20 -8.02
N LYS A 230 15.31 -8.20 -9.27
CA LYS A 230 16.71 -8.42 -9.65
C LYS A 230 17.34 -9.66 -8.98
N GLY A 231 16.58 -10.73 -8.87
CA GLY A 231 17.01 -11.99 -8.25
C GLY A 231 17.00 -12.03 -6.73
N GLN A 232 16.66 -10.94 -6.06
CA GLN A 232 16.36 -10.92 -4.62
C GLN A 232 14.89 -11.25 -4.39
N GLU A 233 14.58 -11.76 -3.19
CA GLU A 233 13.21 -12.06 -2.79
C GLU A 233 12.83 -11.29 -1.53
N THR A 234 11.61 -10.75 -1.53
CA THR A 234 11.00 -10.16 -0.35
C THR A 234 9.65 -10.82 -0.14
N HIS A 235 9.44 -11.38 1.03
CA HIS A 235 8.28 -12.16 1.38
C HIS A 235 7.29 -11.34 2.19
N PHE A 236 6.00 -11.51 1.87
CA PHE A 236 4.89 -10.84 2.55
C PHE A 236 3.82 -11.84 2.95
N ARG A 237 3.17 -11.59 4.08
CA ARG A 237 1.90 -12.19 4.45
C ARG A 237 0.82 -11.13 4.30
N VAL A 238 -0.21 -11.42 3.49
CA VAL A 238 -1.31 -10.51 3.21
C VAL A 238 -2.60 -11.11 3.76
N ASN A 239 -3.28 -10.37 4.62
CA ASN A 239 -4.57 -10.76 5.16
C ASN A 239 -5.66 -10.50 4.12
N GLN A 240 -6.02 -11.52 3.34
CA GLN A 240 -7.04 -11.43 2.29
C GLN A 240 -8.48 -11.31 2.81
N ARG A 241 -8.69 -11.37 4.15
CA ARG A 241 -9.97 -11.03 4.78
C ARG A 241 -10.24 -9.54 4.82
N MET A 242 -9.26 -8.73 4.46
CA MET A 242 -9.32 -7.27 4.44
C MET A 242 -9.03 -6.75 3.03
N GLY A 243 -9.54 -5.56 2.70
CA GLY A 243 -9.04 -4.73 1.60
C GLY A 243 -9.16 -5.28 0.18
N SER A 244 -10.09 -6.15 -0.09
CA SER A 244 -10.36 -6.61 -1.47
C SER A 244 -10.91 -5.49 -2.36
N GLY A 245 -10.79 -5.66 -3.68
CA GLY A 245 -11.31 -4.71 -4.66
C GLY A 245 -10.58 -3.37 -4.66
N THR A 246 -9.27 -3.40 -4.39
CA THR A 246 -8.35 -2.26 -4.44
C THR A 246 -6.92 -2.74 -4.65
N TRP A 247 -6.03 -1.79 -4.96
CA TRP A 247 -4.60 -2.05 -5.00
C TRP A 247 -3.99 -2.02 -3.59
N THR A 248 -3.51 -3.17 -3.14
CA THR A 248 -2.82 -3.34 -1.85
C THR A 248 -1.32 -3.21 -2.05
N TYR A 249 -0.72 -2.17 -1.46
CA TYR A 249 0.71 -1.88 -1.57
C TYR A 249 1.54 -2.90 -0.77
N LEU A 250 2.55 -3.48 -1.40
CA LEU A 250 3.52 -4.37 -0.75
C LEU A 250 4.84 -3.65 -0.43
N GLY A 251 5.37 -2.89 -1.36
CA GLY A 251 6.66 -2.23 -1.23
C GLY A 251 7.11 -1.60 -2.55
N THR A 252 8.26 -0.94 -2.53
CA THR A 252 8.90 -0.36 -3.71
C THR A 252 10.26 -1.02 -3.92
N PHE A 253 10.48 -1.61 -5.10
CA PHE A 253 11.62 -2.46 -5.42
C PHE A 253 12.29 -2.05 -6.73
N ASP A 254 13.54 -2.46 -6.91
CA ASP A 254 14.29 -2.25 -8.13
C ASP A 254 14.03 -3.40 -9.12
N PHE A 255 13.55 -3.06 -10.33
CA PHE A 255 13.32 -4.01 -11.41
C PHE A 255 14.25 -3.76 -12.59
N GLY A 256 14.68 -4.84 -13.26
CA GLY A 256 15.36 -4.78 -14.54
C GLY A 256 14.39 -4.53 -15.70
N LEU A 257 14.92 -4.14 -16.87
CA LEU A 257 14.15 -3.95 -18.11
C LEU A 257 13.58 -5.28 -18.62
N GLY A 258 12.38 -5.22 -19.17
CA GLY A 258 11.74 -6.33 -19.87
C GLY A 258 11.16 -7.40 -18.94
N GLU A 259 10.79 -8.52 -19.54
CA GLU A 259 10.24 -9.68 -18.84
C GLU A 259 11.36 -10.61 -18.38
N SER A 260 11.33 -11.02 -17.12
CA SER A 260 12.33 -11.90 -16.53
C SER A 260 11.78 -12.68 -15.34
N PRO A 261 12.11 -13.96 -15.18
CA PRO A 261 11.73 -14.73 -14.00
C PRO A 261 12.36 -14.23 -12.69
N GLN A 262 13.36 -13.32 -12.80
CA GLN A 262 13.95 -12.62 -11.65
C GLN A 262 13.20 -11.35 -11.26
N ASN A 263 12.19 -10.98 -12.03
CA ASN A 263 11.33 -9.83 -11.81
C ASN A 263 9.87 -10.28 -11.86
N CYS A 264 9.33 -10.77 -10.79
CA CYS A 264 7.94 -11.25 -10.76
C CYS A 264 7.35 -11.16 -9.34
N VAL A 265 6.04 -11.31 -9.27
CA VAL A 265 5.32 -11.55 -8.02
C VAL A 265 4.77 -12.97 -8.05
N ILE A 266 4.94 -13.69 -6.96
CA ILE A 266 4.45 -15.06 -6.80
C ILE A 266 3.50 -15.08 -5.60
N LEU A 267 2.35 -15.68 -5.75
CA LEU A 267 1.43 -16.01 -4.69
C LEU A 267 1.39 -17.52 -4.55
N THR A 268 1.59 -18.02 -3.33
CA THR A 268 1.46 -19.45 -3.04
C THR A 268 0.22 -19.72 -2.19
N ASN A 269 -0.29 -20.95 -2.26
CA ASN A 269 -1.38 -21.40 -1.40
C ASN A 269 -0.90 -21.95 -0.04
N GLU A 270 0.37 -21.70 0.32
CA GLU A 270 0.98 -22.13 1.58
C GLU A 270 0.40 -21.38 2.77
N SER A 271 -0.29 -22.08 3.67
CA SER A 271 -0.76 -21.56 4.95
C SER A 271 -1.07 -22.67 5.93
N GLU A 272 -0.94 -22.38 7.22
CA GLU A 272 -1.44 -23.25 8.31
C GLU A 272 -2.95 -23.02 8.58
N HIS A 273 -3.53 -21.94 8.02
CA HIS A 273 -4.93 -21.65 8.16
C HIS A 273 -5.76 -22.36 7.09
N SER A 274 -6.92 -22.87 7.50
CA SER A 274 -7.92 -23.40 6.56
C SER A 274 -8.64 -22.26 5.86
N GLY A 275 -8.84 -22.37 4.55
CA GLY A 275 -9.56 -21.41 3.76
C GLY A 275 -9.06 -21.33 2.33
N VAL A 276 -9.32 -20.22 1.69
CA VAL A 276 -9.06 -19.98 0.27
C VAL A 276 -8.09 -18.83 0.07
N VAL A 277 -7.15 -19.03 -0.85
CA VAL A 277 -6.30 -17.99 -1.43
C VAL A 277 -6.94 -17.53 -2.73
N THR A 278 -7.07 -16.23 -2.92
CA THR A 278 -7.55 -15.64 -4.18
C THR A 278 -6.43 -14.87 -4.88
N ALA A 279 -6.37 -14.99 -6.20
CA ALA A 279 -5.42 -14.34 -7.07
C ALA A 279 -6.16 -13.51 -8.12
N ASP A 280 -5.65 -12.30 -8.41
CA ASP A 280 -6.24 -11.35 -9.34
C ASP A 280 -5.10 -10.63 -10.07
N GLY A 281 -5.05 -9.31 -10.09
CA GLY A 281 -4.03 -8.54 -10.77
C GLY A 281 -2.84 -8.14 -9.89
N VAL A 282 -1.72 -7.85 -10.55
CA VAL A 282 -0.55 -7.19 -9.93
C VAL A 282 -0.16 -5.97 -10.77
N ARG A 283 -0.02 -4.83 -10.08
CA ARG A 283 0.35 -3.55 -10.67
C ARG A 283 1.76 -3.18 -10.23
N PHE A 284 2.56 -2.73 -11.18
CA PHE A 284 3.91 -2.22 -11.00
C PHE A 284 3.96 -0.76 -11.45
N GLY A 285 4.28 0.16 -10.54
CA GLY A 285 4.32 1.60 -10.82
C GLY A 285 2.94 2.23 -11.04
N GLY A 286 2.85 3.17 -11.97
CA GLY A 286 1.62 3.89 -12.30
C GLY A 286 1.34 5.06 -11.36
N GLY A 287 2.37 5.55 -10.65
CA GLY A 287 2.28 6.72 -9.80
C GLY A 287 2.27 8.03 -10.58
N MET A 288 2.08 9.12 -9.87
CA MET A 288 1.98 10.46 -10.44
C MET A 288 3.33 11.11 -10.78
N GLY A 289 4.44 10.41 -10.54
CA GLY A 289 5.77 10.97 -10.70
C GLY A 289 6.14 11.96 -9.58
N ASN A 290 7.28 12.62 -9.73
CA ASN A 290 7.77 13.60 -8.76
C ASN A 290 7.14 14.97 -8.98
N ILE A 291 5.98 15.21 -8.42
CA ILE A 291 5.24 16.47 -8.54
C ILE A 291 5.95 17.63 -7.83
N VAL A 292 6.82 17.33 -6.86
CA VAL A 292 7.50 18.32 -6.03
C VAL A 292 8.44 19.21 -6.83
N ARG A 293 9.01 18.72 -7.92
CA ARG A 293 9.97 19.49 -8.74
C ARG A 293 9.31 20.41 -9.76
N GLY A 294 7.99 20.53 -9.76
CA GLY A 294 7.30 21.48 -10.65
C GLY A 294 7.52 21.22 -12.14
N CYS A 295 8.03 20.07 -12.52
CA CYS A 295 8.01 19.66 -13.91
C CYS A 295 6.56 19.42 -14.28
N SER A 296 5.98 20.40 -14.96
CA SER A 296 4.72 20.22 -15.67
C SER A 296 4.92 19.10 -16.67
N THR A 297 4.54 17.92 -16.33
CA THR A 297 4.24 16.94 -17.35
C THR A 297 2.84 17.28 -17.83
N SER A 298 2.80 17.90 -18.98
CA SER A 298 1.59 18.08 -19.79
C SER A 298 0.86 16.77 -20.00
#